data_fc80ffd406b79a3ddff17ba13cb53a65
#
_entry.id   fc80ffd406b79a3ddff17ba13cb53a65
#
_cell.length_a   1.000
_cell.length_b   1.000
_cell.length_c   1.000
_cell.angle_alpha   90.00
_cell.angle_beta   90.00
_cell.angle_gamma   90.00
#
_symmetry.space_group_name_H-M   'P 1'
#
loop_
_entity.id
_entity.type
_entity.pdbx_description
1 polymer ?
#
loop_
_entity_poly.entity_id
_entity_poly.type
_entity_poly.pdbx_seq_one_letter_code
_entity_poly.pdbx_strand_id
1 'polypeptide(L)'
;MKPPRSADNELILGLVSVSDRASQGIYEDKGIPALEAWCRKAVKTPVKIHKRLIADERFDIEKTLRELVDIVGCDLILTTGGTGPARRDVTPEATLAVATREMPGFGEQMRAISGHFVPTAILSRQVGVLRETPDHAALILNLPGQPKAIAETLEGLKDESGKSLVNGIFAAVPYCIDLIGGPYIETNEDVVKAFRPKSARRTVSQSADSVKETAAAAPKAEPKAEHKPAAAAAPQPAPQPAPQPQPKAPAFAPKDILTVMP
;
A
#
# COMPACT_ATOMS: atom_id res chain seq x y z
N MET A 1 2.75 -18.14 12.72
CA MET A 1 1.58 -18.30 13.62
C MET A 1 0.78 -17.01 13.59
N LYS A 2 -0.48 -17.04 13.12
CA LYS A 2 -1.30 -15.80 13.09
C LYS A 2 -1.41 -15.22 14.50
N PRO A 3 -1.31 -13.90 14.67
CA PRO A 3 -1.42 -13.26 15.97
C PRO A 3 -2.82 -13.49 16.56
N PRO A 4 -2.94 -13.60 17.90
CA PRO A 4 -4.24 -13.74 18.55
C PRO A 4 -5.07 -12.46 18.33
N ARG A 5 -6.28 -12.63 17.82
CA ARG A 5 -7.26 -11.56 17.63
C ARG A 5 -8.31 -11.63 18.73
N SER A 6 -8.81 -10.48 19.17
CA SER A 6 -9.90 -10.41 20.16
C SER A 6 -11.24 -10.80 19.55
N ALA A 7 -11.39 -10.66 18.23
CA ALA A 7 -12.53 -11.08 17.44
C ALA A 7 -12.08 -11.51 16.03
N ASP A 8 -12.81 -12.41 15.39
CA ASP A 8 -12.47 -12.96 14.06
C ASP A 8 -12.30 -11.91 12.98
N ASN A 9 -12.98 -10.79 13.09
CA ASN A 9 -12.90 -9.66 12.15
C ASN A 9 -12.12 -8.45 12.70
N GLU A 10 -11.33 -8.59 13.78
CA GLU A 10 -10.55 -7.47 14.30
C GLU A 10 -9.45 -7.07 13.31
N LEU A 11 -9.40 -5.80 12.94
CA LEU A 11 -8.30 -5.20 12.17
C LEU A 11 -7.14 -4.84 13.11
N ILE A 12 -5.97 -5.40 12.88
CA ILE A 12 -4.74 -4.98 13.58
C ILE A 12 -4.05 -3.92 12.72
N LEU A 13 -4.01 -2.69 13.23
CA LEU A 13 -3.58 -1.50 12.51
C LEU A 13 -2.31 -0.91 13.11
N GLY A 14 -1.26 -0.75 12.31
CA GLY A 14 -0.05 -0.02 12.65
C GLY A 14 -0.14 1.44 12.20
N LEU A 15 0.10 2.39 13.11
CA LEU A 15 0.23 3.82 12.80
C LEU A 15 1.64 4.26 13.13
N VAL A 16 2.37 4.74 12.11
CA VAL A 16 3.78 5.12 12.25
C VAL A 16 3.96 6.57 11.83
N SER A 17 4.41 7.43 12.75
CA SER A 17 4.87 8.77 12.41
C SER A 17 6.39 8.77 12.32
N VAL A 18 6.91 9.23 11.18
CA VAL A 18 8.34 9.33 10.89
C VAL A 18 8.71 10.80 10.93
N SER A 19 9.45 11.20 11.96
CA SER A 19 9.86 12.59 12.15
C SER A 19 10.99 12.70 13.18
N ASP A 20 12.16 13.19 12.75
CA ASP A 20 13.29 13.52 13.62
C ASP A 20 12.87 14.47 14.75
N ARG A 21 12.15 15.53 14.39
CA ARG A 21 11.82 16.61 15.33
C ARG A 21 10.76 16.18 16.35
N ALA A 22 9.76 15.40 15.92
CA ALA A 22 8.74 14.91 16.84
C ALA A 22 9.28 13.81 17.74
N SER A 23 10.11 12.89 17.21
CA SER A 23 10.73 11.81 18.00
C SER A 23 11.70 12.33 19.08
N GLN A 24 12.32 13.50 18.85
CA GLN A 24 13.16 14.20 19.81
C GLN A 24 12.39 15.13 20.77
N GLY A 25 11.05 15.21 20.63
CA GLY A 25 10.22 16.07 21.48
C GLY A 25 10.33 17.58 21.17
N ILE A 26 10.88 17.96 20.00
CA ILE A 26 10.99 19.37 19.59
C ILE A 26 9.62 19.98 19.32
N TYR A 27 8.68 19.18 18.80
CA TYR A 27 7.27 19.53 18.68
C TYR A 27 6.38 18.30 18.92
N GLU A 28 5.10 18.55 19.20
CA GLU A 28 4.10 17.50 19.38
C GLU A 28 3.78 16.82 18.04
N ASP A 29 3.80 15.48 18.02
CA ASP A 29 3.34 14.71 16.84
C ASP A 29 1.86 14.92 16.59
N LYS A 30 1.52 15.38 15.39
CA LYS A 30 0.15 15.54 14.91
C LYS A 30 -0.27 14.46 13.91
N GLY A 31 0.68 13.65 13.43
CA GLY A 31 0.46 12.62 12.44
C GLY A 31 -0.34 11.44 12.99
N ILE A 32 0.14 10.80 14.06
CA ILE A 32 -0.56 9.67 14.70
C ILE A 32 -1.95 10.06 15.18
N PRO A 33 -2.17 11.19 15.89
CA PRO A 33 -3.51 11.60 16.30
C PRO A 33 -4.47 11.80 15.12
N ALA A 34 -4.01 12.39 14.02
CA ALA A 34 -4.82 12.59 12.82
C ALA A 34 -5.20 11.25 12.16
N LEU A 35 -4.23 10.33 12.02
CA LEU A 35 -4.47 8.99 11.49
C LEU A 35 -5.46 8.21 12.37
N GLU A 36 -5.26 8.21 13.68
CA GLU A 36 -6.13 7.49 14.62
C GLU A 36 -7.55 8.04 14.58
N ALA A 37 -7.72 9.35 14.66
CA ALA A 37 -9.04 10.00 14.62
C ALA A 37 -9.76 9.65 13.31
N TRP A 38 -9.05 9.68 12.18
CA TRP A 38 -9.61 9.33 10.90
C TRP A 38 -10.02 7.85 10.84
N CYS A 39 -9.14 6.94 11.24
CA CYS A 39 -9.42 5.49 11.22
C CYS A 39 -10.62 5.13 12.10
N ARG A 40 -10.73 5.71 13.31
CA ARG A 40 -11.88 5.50 14.20
C ARG A 40 -13.20 5.99 13.62
N LYS A 41 -13.17 7.06 12.80
CA LYS A 41 -14.35 7.59 12.11
C LYS A 41 -14.72 6.73 10.89
N ALA A 42 -13.73 6.24 10.15
CA ALA A 42 -13.92 5.60 8.85
C ALA A 42 -14.18 4.08 8.93
N VAL A 43 -13.63 3.38 9.96
CA VAL A 43 -13.71 1.93 10.10
C VAL A 43 -14.73 1.56 11.17
N LYS A 44 -15.72 0.72 10.81
CA LYS A 44 -16.74 0.18 11.72
C LYS A 44 -16.29 -1.14 12.38
N THR A 45 -15.48 -1.90 11.68
CA THR A 45 -14.86 -3.14 12.21
C THR A 45 -14.06 -2.84 13.47
N PRO A 46 -14.05 -3.71 14.49
CA PRO A 46 -13.17 -3.57 15.65
C PRO A 46 -11.71 -3.38 15.24
N VAL A 47 -11.03 -2.38 15.80
CA VAL A 47 -9.66 -2.02 15.44
C VAL A 47 -8.76 -2.04 16.66
N LYS A 48 -7.68 -2.83 16.61
CA LYS A 48 -6.57 -2.77 17.55
C LYS A 48 -5.44 -1.96 16.96
N ILE A 49 -5.07 -0.85 17.62
CA ILE A 49 -4.10 0.12 17.08
C ILE A 49 -2.75 -0.01 17.79
N HIS A 50 -1.68 -0.13 17.02
CA HIS A 50 -0.29 -0.08 17.46
C HIS A 50 0.37 1.18 16.90
N LYS A 51 0.89 2.03 17.79
CA LYS A 51 1.48 3.33 17.44
C LYS A 51 2.99 3.30 17.56
N ARG A 52 3.70 3.95 16.63
CA ARG A 52 5.15 4.16 16.69
C ARG A 52 5.48 5.58 16.22
N LEU A 53 6.24 6.31 17.03
CA LEU A 53 6.84 7.58 16.65
C LEU A 53 8.35 7.36 16.58
N ILE A 54 8.94 7.54 15.39
CA ILE A 54 10.34 7.21 15.13
C ILE A 54 11.04 8.34 14.35
N ALA A 55 12.36 8.33 14.37
CA ALA A 55 13.20 9.25 13.61
C ALA A 55 13.18 8.91 12.10
N ASP A 56 13.60 9.88 11.27
CA ASP A 56 13.80 9.71 9.82
C ASP A 56 15.10 8.91 9.54
N GLU A 57 15.23 7.73 10.17
CA GLU A 57 16.34 6.79 9.98
C GLU A 57 15.86 5.54 9.27
N ARG A 58 16.47 5.25 8.10
CA ARG A 58 16.07 4.13 7.25
C ARG A 58 16.04 2.80 8.01
N PHE A 59 17.07 2.51 8.80
CA PHE A 59 17.15 1.27 9.57
C PHE A 59 16.00 1.15 10.59
N ASP A 60 15.67 2.23 11.31
CA ASP A 60 14.61 2.23 12.32
C ASP A 60 13.23 2.07 11.68
N ILE A 61 13.03 2.68 10.50
CA ILE A 61 11.79 2.52 9.72
C ILE A 61 11.64 1.06 9.27
N GLU A 62 12.67 0.48 8.62
CA GLU A 62 12.66 -0.92 8.18
C GLU A 62 12.40 -1.88 9.35
N LYS A 63 13.10 -1.71 10.47
CA LYS A 63 12.93 -2.51 11.69
C LYS A 63 11.52 -2.43 12.22
N THR A 64 10.97 -1.22 12.32
CA THR A 64 9.60 -0.97 12.82
C THR A 64 8.54 -1.62 11.92
N LEU A 65 8.68 -1.48 10.60
CA LEU A 65 7.73 -2.08 9.66
C LEU A 65 7.78 -3.61 9.72
N ARG A 66 8.98 -4.22 9.80
CA ARG A 66 9.12 -5.68 10.00
C ARG A 66 8.51 -6.13 11.32
N GLU A 67 8.78 -5.44 12.43
CA GLU A 67 8.20 -5.75 13.74
C GLU A 67 6.68 -5.74 13.69
N LEU A 68 6.09 -4.69 13.11
CA LEU A 68 4.64 -4.54 13.03
C LEU A 68 3.97 -5.61 12.18
N VAL A 69 4.59 -6.06 11.09
CA VAL A 69 4.04 -7.14 10.25
C VAL A 69 4.35 -8.51 10.82
N ASP A 70 5.63 -8.80 11.07
CA ASP A 70 6.11 -10.16 11.29
C ASP A 70 5.86 -10.65 12.73
N ILE A 71 5.84 -9.72 13.71
CA ILE A 71 5.71 -10.03 15.13
C ILE A 71 4.34 -9.62 15.67
N VAL A 72 3.94 -8.37 15.43
CA VAL A 72 2.64 -7.85 15.92
C VAL A 72 1.49 -8.38 15.07
N GLY A 73 1.73 -8.64 13.78
CA GLY A 73 0.74 -9.15 12.83
C GLY A 73 -0.27 -8.10 12.38
N CYS A 74 0.19 -6.86 12.18
CA CYS A 74 -0.65 -5.81 11.59
C CYS A 74 -1.10 -6.21 10.18
N ASP A 75 -2.38 -6.04 9.87
CA ASP A 75 -2.96 -6.25 8.54
C ASP A 75 -2.75 -5.04 7.64
N LEU A 76 -2.76 -3.85 8.25
CA LEU A 76 -2.58 -2.56 7.59
C LEU A 76 -1.60 -1.72 8.40
N ILE A 77 -0.62 -1.13 7.72
CA ILE A 77 0.26 -0.13 8.30
C ILE A 77 0.12 1.17 7.51
N LEU A 78 -0.17 2.25 8.21
CA LEU A 78 -0.20 3.59 7.66
C LEU A 78 0.97 4.37 8.26
N THR A 79 1.90 4.80 7.41
CA THR A 79 2.99 5.69 7.83
C THR A 79 2.67 7.12 7.43
N THR A 80 3.17 8.10 8.15
CA THR A 80 3.09 9.53 7.79
C THR A 80 4.44 10.20 8.04
N GLY A 81 4.87 11.05 7.11
CA GLY A 81 6.18 11.72 7.18
C GLY A 81 7.28 11.05 6.35
N GLY A 82 8.37 11.77 6.10
CA GLY A 82 9.55 11.29 5.39
C GLY A 82 9.34 10.89 3.93
N THR A 83 8.33 11.46 3.22
CA THR A 83 7.96 11.05 1.84
C THR A 83 8.31 12.07 0.75
N GLY A 84 8.94 13.17 1.09
CA GLY A 84 9.35 14.22 0.14
C GLY A 84 10.72 13.95 -0.50
N PRO A 85 11.29 14.93 -1.24
CA PRO A 85 12.56 14.81 -1.94
C PRO A 85 13.79 15.15 -1.10
N ALA A 86 13.63 15.52 0.18
CA ALA A 86 14.76 15.88 1.03
C ALA A 86 15.63 14.65 1.35
N ARG A 87 16.92 14.88 1.64
CA ARG A 87 17.88 13.79 1.90
C ARG A 87 17.49 12.93 3.11
N ARG A 88 16.77 13.51 4.08
CA ARG A 88 16.28 12.82 5.26
C ARG A 88 14.97 12.08 5.03
N ASP A 89 14.25 12.36 3.94
CA ASP A 89 13.02 11.68 3.58
C ASP A 89 13.35 10.30 2.99
N VAL A 90 13.39 9.28 3.81
CA VAL A 90 13.80 7.91 3.45
C VAL A 90 12.70 6.88 3.68
N THR A 91 11.48 7.31 4.02
CA THR A 91 10.35 6.41 4.27
C THR A 91 10.01 5.53 3.05
N PRO A 92 9.98 6.03 1.80
CA PRO A 92 9.70 5.19 0.65
C PRO A 92 10.75 4.11 0.43
N GLU A 93 12.04 4.44 0.55
CA GLU A 93 13.15 3.52 0.39
C GLU A 93 13.14 2.41 1.45
N ALA A 94 12.86 2.78 2.71
CA ALA A 94 12.73 1.82 3.80
C ALA A 94 11.52 0.89 3.60
N THR A 95 10.39 1.45 3.12
CA THR A 95 9.19 0.67 2.83
C THR A 95 9.40 -0.31 1.69
N LEU A 96 10.05 0.12 0.60
CA LEU A 96 10.40 -0.76 -0.52
C LEU A 96 11.38 -1.87 -0.10
N ALA A 97 12.33 -1.59 0.80
CA ALA A 97 13.30 -2.58 1.30
C ALA A 97 12.66 -3.71 2.14
N VAL A 98 11.47 -3.51 2.69
CA VAL A 98 10.74 -4.54 3.44
C VAL A 98 9.62 -5.18 2.61
N ALA A 99 9.35 -4.68 1.41
CA ALA A 99 8.30 -5.15 0.54
C ALA A 99 8.57 -6.54 -0.04
N THR A 100 7.52 -7.33 -0.20
CA THR A 100 7.52 -8.53 -1.04
C THR A 100 6.93 -8.24 -2.40
N ARG A 101 5.99 -7.30 -2.49
CA ARG A 101 5.38 -6.81 -3.74
C ARG A 101 5.10 -5.32 -3.65
N GLU A 102 5.30 -4.63 -4.78
CA GLU A 102 4.88 -3.25 -4.91
C GLU A 102 3.43 -3.15 -5.39
N MET A 103 2.73 -2.10 -4.90
CA MET A 103 1.36 -1.76 -5.29
C MET A 103 1.35 -0.33 -5.84
N PRO A 104 1.91 -0.10 -7.06
CA PRO A 104 2.19 1.26 -7.57
C PRO A 104 0.93 2.12 -7.71
N GLY A 105 -0.23 1.51 -7.99
CA GLY A 105 -1.49 2.22 -8.10
C GLY A 105 -1.88 3.01 -6.85
N PHE A 106 -1.45 2.60 -5.65
CA PHE A 106 -1.66 3.43 -4.45
C PHE A 106 -0.87 4.74 -4.51
N GLY A 107 0.42 4.67 -4.87
CA GLY A 107 1.26 5.87 -5.01
C GLY A 107 0.76 6.81 -6.11
N GLU A 108 0.35 6.27 -7.25
CA GLU A 108 -0.24 7.01 -8.37
C GLU A 108 -1.52 7.75 -7.93
N GLN A 109 -2.46 7.04 -7.29
CA GLN A 109 -3.71 7.62 -6.82
C GLN A 109 -3.49 8.69 -5.75
N MET A 110 -2.58 8.46 -4.80
CA MET A 110 -2.22 9.44 -3.77
C MET A 110 -1.70 10.74 -4.38
N ARG A 111 -0.80 10.65 -5.36
CA ARG A 111 -0.28 11.83 -6.06
C ARG A 111 -1.34 12.52 -6.91
N ALA A 112 -2.19 11.77 -7.60
CA ALA A 112 -3.31 12.31 -8.37
C ALA A 112 -4.27 13.11 -7.49
N ILE A 113 -4.68 12.57 -6.34
CA ILE A 113 -5.53 13.25 -5.37
C ILE A 113 -4.84 14.52 -4.86
N SER A 114 -3.60 14.41 -4.36
CA SER A 114 -2.87 15.52 -3.78
C SER A 114 -2.63 16.66 -4.79
N GLY A 115 -2.49 16.33 -6.09
CA GLY A 115 -2.32 17.29 -7.19
C GLY A 115 -3.50 18.24 -7.37
N HIS A 116 -4.69 17.87 -6.92
CA HIS A 116 -5.84 18.77 -6.89
C HIS A 116 -5.77 19.85 -5.80
N PHE A 117 -4.96 19.64 -4.78
CA PHE A 117 -4.82 20.57 -3.66
C PHE A 117 -3.55 21.41 -3.74
N VAL A 118 -2.43 20.81 -4.17
CA VAL A 118 -1.13 21.48 -4.21
C VAL A 118 -0.31 21.08 -5.44
N PRO A 119 0.28 22.03 -6.19
CA PRO A 119 1.09 21.72 -7.38
C PRO A 119 2.33 20.88 -7.07
N THR A 120 2.86 21.00 -5.85
CA THR A 120 4.07 20.27 -5.41
C THR A 120 3.82 18.80 -5.08
N ALA A 121 2.59 18.30 -5.22
CA ALA A 121 2.27 16.87 -5.03
C ALA A 121 3.11 15.93 -5.91
N ILE A 122 3.56 16.40 -7.08
CA ILE A 122 4.46 15.66 -7.98
C ILE A 122 5.83 15.33 -7.35
N LEU A 123 6.22 16.03 -6.28
CA LEU A 123 7.45 15.78 -5.54
C LEU A 123 7.29 14.65 -4.49
N SER A 124 6.05 14.20 -4.27
CA SER A 124 5.78 13.12 -3.32
C SER A 124 6.22 11.77 -3.88
N ARG A 125 6.98 11.02 -3.07
CA ARG A 125 7.50 9.70 -3.40
C ARG A 125 6.77 8.57 -2.65
N GLN A 126 5.52 8.84 -2.26
CA GLN A 126 4.65 7.90 -1.56
C GLN A 126 4.49 6.58 -2.32
N VAL A 127 4.56 5.47 -1.59
CA VAL A 127 4.40 4.11 -2.13
C VAL A 127 3.36 3.32 -1.34
N GLY A 128 2.82 2.30 -1.98
CA GLY A 128 2.04 1.25 -1.35
C GLY A 128 2.70 -0.10 -1.65
N VAL A 129 2.81 -0.98 -0.65
CA VAL A 129 3.46 -2.27 -0.81
C VAL A 129 2.74 -3.35 -0.01
N LEU A 130 2.91 -4.61 -0.39
CA LEU A 130 2.61 -5.77 0.44
C LEU A 130 3.90 -6.29 1.06
N ARG A 131 3.82 -6.70 2.34
CA ARG A 131 4.81 -7.54 2.99
C ARG A 131 4.15 -8.84 3.41
N GLU A 132 4.71 -9.94 2.96
CA GLU A 132 4.20 -11.29 3.21
C GLU A 132 5.20 -12.10 4.03
N THR A 133 4.66 -12.88 4.95
CA THR A 133 5.33 -13.95 5.66
C THR A 133 4.63 -15.28 5.32
N PRO A 134 5.15 -16.45 5.69
CA PRO A 134 4.48 -17.72 5.41
C PRO A 134 3.03 -17.80 5.90
N ASP A 135 2.72 -17.11 7.00
CA ASP A 135 1.40 -17.22 7.67
C ASP A 135 0.56 -15.93 7.60
N HIS A 136 1.13 -14.82 7.16
CA HIS A 136 0.49 -13.50 7.24
C HIS A 136 0.92 -12.58 6.11
N ALA A 137 0.04 -11.65 5.72
CA ALA A 137 0.36 -10.57 4.78
C ALA A 137 -0.24 -9.25 5.27
N ALA A 138 0.47 -8.15 5.02
CA ALA A 138 0.06 -6.80 5.37
C ALA A 138 0.19 -5.85 4.20
N LEU A 139 -0.73 -4.88 4.14
CA LEU A 139 -0.61 -3.72 3.28
C LEU A 139 0.08 -2.58 4.04
N ILE A 140 1.10 -1.98 3.46
CA ILE A 140 1.82 -0.82 4.01
C ILE A 140 1.64 0.34 3.04
N LEU A 141 1.17 1.49 3.55
CA LEU A 141 0.94 2.70 2.77
C LEU A 141 1.68 3.89 3.38
N ASN A 142 2.44 4.61 2.56
CA ASN A 142 3.08 5.84 2.99
C ASN A 142 2.17 7.02 2.67
N LEU A 143 1.72 7.74 3.69
CA LEU A 143 0.83 8.89 3.57
C LEU A 143 1.61 10.22 3.67
N PRO A 144 1.02 11.34 3.24
CA PRO A 144 1.62 12.67 3.41
C PRO A 144 1.90 12.98 4.88
N GLY A 145 2.93 13.80 5.14
CA GLY A 145 3.25 14.25 6.50
C GLY A 145 2.31 15.32 7.06
N GLN A 146 1.51 15.98 6.22
CA GLN A 146 0.56 17.01 6.65
C GLN A 146 -0.77 16.38 7.12
N PRO A 147 -1.23 16.64 8.35
CA PRO A 147 -2.46 16.02 8.87
C PRO A 147 -3.70 16.20 7.99
N LYS A 148 -3.87 17.39 7.38
CA LYS A 148 -4.97 17.67 6.46
C LYS A 148 -4.89 16.79 5.21
N ALA A 149 -3.70 16.65 4.62
CA ALA A 149 -3.48 15.85 3.43
C ALA A 149 -3.68 14.35 3.66
N ILE A 150 -3.58 13.86 4.91
CA ILE A 150 -3.91 12.47 5.28
C ILE A 150 -5.38 12.18 4.98
N ALA A 151 -6.29 12.99 5.49
CA ALA A 151 -7.73 12.81 5.27
C ALA A 151 -8.09 12.96 3.77
N GLU A 152 -7.55 13.98 3.11
CA GLU A 152 -7.73 14.21 1.67
C GLU A 152 -7.31 12.98 0.84
N THR A 153 -6.17 12.40 1.15
CA THR A 153 -5.65 11.22 0.44
C THR A 153 -6.50 9.97 0.69
N LEU A 154 -6.93 9.77 1.93
CA LEU A 154 -7.70 8.58 2.32
C LEU A 154 -9.15 8.63 1.81
N GLU A 155 -9.80 9.81 1.84
CA GLU A 155 -11.19 10.01 1.43
C GLU A 155 -11.35 10.34 -0.06
N GLY A 156 -10.36 11.04 -0.66
CA GLY A 156 -10.43 11.56 -2.02
C GLY A 156 -11.15 12.89 -2.12
N LEU A 157 -11.62 13.21 -3.33
CA LEU A 157 -12.32 14.46 -3.63
C LEU A 157 -13.81 14.25 -3.58
N LYS A 158 -14.52 15.17 -2.93
CA LYS A 158 -15.98 15.22 -2.89
C LYS A 158 -16.45 16.59 -3.38
N ASP A 159 -17.60 16.65 -4.04
CA ASP A 159 -18.26 17.89 -4.37
C ASP A 159 -19.00 18.49 -3.14
N GLU A 160 -19.61 19.66 -3.33
CA GLU A 160 -20.36 20.35 -2.26
C GLU A 160 -21.54 19.52 -1.72
N SER A 161 -22.05 18.57 -2.50
CA SER A 161 -23.12 17.66 -2.07
C SER A 161 -22.59 16.43 -1.31
N GLY A 162 -21.26 16.28 -1.19
CA GLY A 162 -20.60 15.11 -0.58
C GLY A 162 -20.44 13.91 -1.51
N LYS A 163 -20.78 14.05 -2.80
CA LYS A 163 -20.60 13.01 -3.80
C LYS A 163 -19.12 12.91 -4.18
N SER A 164 -18.59 11.68 -4.21
CA SER A 164 -17.20 11.43 -4.61
C SER A 164 -16.97 11.79 -6.08
N LEU A 165 -16.05 12.70 -6.33
CA LEU A 165 -15.50 13.03 -7.65
C LEU A 165 -14.30 12.17 -7.98
N VAL A 166 -13.42 11.95 -7.01
CA VAL A 166 -12.24 11.07 -7.09
C VAL A 166 -12.19 10.24 -5.83
N ASN A 167 -12.20 8.93 -5.96
CA ASN A 167 -12.14 8.04 -4.80
C ASN A 167 -10.78 8.14 -4.11
N GLY A 168 -10.80 8.27 -2.78
CA GLY A 168 -9.61 8.14 -1.95
C GLY A 168 -9.06 6.72 -1.98
N ILE A 169 -7.80 6.57 -1.58
CA ILE A 169 -7.15 5.27 -1.60
C ILE A 169 -7.82 4.26 -0.67
N PHE A 170 -8.47 4.72 0.39
CA PHE A 170 -9.13 3.82 1.35
C PHE A 170 -10.35 3.12 0.76
N ALA A 171 -10.89 3.59 -0.36
CA ALA A 171 -11.93 2.87 -1.08
C ALA A 171 -11.48 1.47 -1.55
N ALA A 172 -10.19 1.30 -1.84
CA ALA A 172 -9.60 0.02 -2.30
C ALA A 172 -9.00 -0.81 -1.15
N VAL A 173 -8.60 -0.19 -0.04
CA VAL A 173 -7.89 -0.84 1.08
C VAL A 173 -8.65 -2.04 1.64
N PRO A 174 -9.95 -1.97 1.98
CA PRO A 174 -10.68 -3.11 2.54
C PRO A 174 -10.68 -4.34 1.62
N TYR A 175 -10.83 -4.14 0.32
CA TYR A 175 -10.80 -5.26 -0.62
C TYR A 175 -9.38 -5.82 -0.83
N CYS A 176 -8.36 -4.97 -0.80
CA CYS A 176 -6.97 -5.41 -0.82
C CYS A 176 -6.65 -6.30 0.39
N ILE A 177 -7.10 -5.90 1.59
CA ILE A 177 -6.92 -6.69 2.82
C ILE A 177 -7.64 -8.05 2.72
N ASP A 178 -8.87 -8.09 2.17
CA ASP A 178 -9.58 -9.36 1.92
C ASP A 178 -8.77 -10.28 1.00
N LEU A 179 -8.20 -9.75 -0.10
CA LEU A 179 -7.45 -10.53 -1.08
C LEU A 179 -6.16 -11.14 -0.51
N ILE A 180 -5.55 -10.51 0.47
CA ILE A 180 -4.34 -11.02 1.13
C ILE A 180 -4.64 -11.87 2.37
N GLY A 181 -5.92 -12.22 2.58
CA GLY A 181 -6.34 -13.11 3.68
C GLY A 181 -6.50 -12.43 5.04
N GLY A 182 -6.60 -11.09 5.06
CA GLY A 182 -6.89 -10.31 6.26
C GLY A 182 -8.38 -10.28 6.64
N PRO A 183 -8.77 -9.49 7.66
CA PRO A 183 -10.15 -9.40 8.13
C PRO A 183 -11.05 -8.68 7.13
N TYR A 184 -12.35 -8.98 7.18
CA TYR A 184 -13.35 -8.24 6.41
C TYR A 184 -13.62 -6.88 7.04
N ILE A 185 -13.13 -5.82 6.42
CA ILE A 185 -13.24 -4.45 6.93
C ILE A 185 -14.53 -3.82 6.45
N GLU A 186 -15.38 -3.40 7.38
CA GLU A 186 -16.55 -2.57 7.13
C GLU A 186 -16.21 -1.10 7.35
N THR A 187 -16.66 -0.22 6.45
CA THR A 187 -16.42 1.21 6.50
C THR A 187 -17.68 1.99 6.82
N ASN A 188 -17.50 3.17 7.40
CA ASN A 188 -18.55 4.17 7.49
C ASN A 188 -18.70 4.84 6.11
N GLU A 189 -19.82 4.57 5.42
CA GLU A 189 -20.06 5.07 4.06
C GLU A 189 -20.19 6.59 3.98
N ASP A 190 -20.50 7.27 5.09
CA ASP A 190 -20.52 8.75 5.16
C ASP A 190 -19.11 9.34 5.07
N VAL A 191 -18.09 8.55 5.44
CA VAL A 191 -16.67 8.96 5.37
C VAL A 191 -16.05 8.45 4.08
N VAL A 192 -16.07 7.13 3.89
CA VAL A 192 -15.49 6.46 2.71
C VAL A 192 -16.27 5.20 2.39
N LYS A 193 -16.68 5.09 1.13
CA LYS A 193 -17.36 3.90 0.62
C LYS A 193 -16.34 2.92 0.06
N ALA A 194 -16.13 1.81 0.77
CA ALA A 194 -15.27 0.72 0.28
C ALA A 194 -15.89 0.07 -0.96
N PHE A 195 -15.06 -0.12 -1.99
CA PHE A 195 -15.45 -0.86 -3.17
C PHE A 195 -15.11 -2.34 -3.02
N ARG A 196 -16.08 -3.20 -3.31
CA ARG A 196 -15.89 -4.64 -3.52
C ARG A 196 -16.72 -5.10 -4.71
N PRO A 197 -16.20 -5.98 -5.58
CA PRO A 197 -17.02 -6.61 -6.60
C PRO A 197 -18.16 -7.40 -5.97
N LYS A 198 -19.25 -7.59 -6.70
CA LYS A 198 -20.46 -8.27 -6.18
C LYS A 198 -20.14 -9.66 -5.59
N SER A 199 -19.23 -10.40 -6.22
CA SER A 199 -18.77 -11.73 -5.77
C SER A 199 -18.02 -11.74 -4.44
N ALA A 200 -17.45 -10.60 -4.03
CA ALA A 200 -16.69 -10.48 -2.78
C ALA A 200 -17.48 -9.80 -1.63
N ARG A 201 -18.76 -9.49 -1.85
CA ARG A 201 -19.62 -8.92 -0.80
C ARG A 201 -20.17 -10.04 0.07
N ARG A 202 -19.93 -9.97 1.38
CA ARG A 202 -20.56 -10.86 2.34
C ARG A 202 -22.01 -10.40 2.57
N THR A 203 -22.99 -11.31 2.45
CA THR A 203 -24.36 -11.05 2.89
C THR A 203 -24.40 -11.16 4.42
N VAL A 204 -25.18 -10.31 5.07
CA VAL A 204 -25.29 -10.19 6.54
C VAL A 204 -25.67 -11.52 7.24
N SER A 205 -26.13 -12.54 6.50
CA SER A 205 -26.51 -13.85 7.03
C SER A 205 -25.34 -14.85 7.21
N GLN A 206 -24.11 -14.53 6.80
CA GLN A 206 -22.97 -15.46 6.84
C GLN A 206 -22.01 -15.25 8.01
N SER A 207 -22.33 -14.37 8.95
CA SER A 207 -21.43 -14.05 10.06
C SER A 207 -21.48 -15.03 11.26
N ALA A 208 -22.33 -16.07 11.23
CA ALA A 208 -22.48 -17.02 12.35
C ALA A 208 -22.15 -18.49 12.05
N ASP A 209 -22.11 -18.93 10.77
CA ASP A 209 -22.10 -20.38 10.49
C ASP A 209 -20.91 -20.92 9.65
N SER A 210 -19.93 -20.09 9.26
CA SER A 210 -18.89 -20.53 8.30
C SER A 210 -17.64 -21.18 8.91
N VAL A 211 -17.68 -21.67 10.16
CA VAL A 211 -16.52 -22.34 10.81
C VAL A 211 -16.62 -23.89 10.77
N LYS A 212 -17.66 -24.47 10.17
CA LYS A 212 -17.84 -25.95 10.26
C LYS A 212 -17.85 -26.74 8.95
N GLU A 213 -17.68 -26.12 7.75
CA GLU A 213 -17.88 -26.89 6.52
C GLU A 213 -16.86 -26.62 5.41
N THR A 214 -15.57 -26.79 5.70
CA THR A 214 -14.53 -26.90 4.67
C THR A 214 -13.55 -28.06 4.90
N ALA A 215 -14.05 -29.16 5.45
CA ALA A 215 -13.27 -30.40 5.61
C ALA A 215 -13.99 -31.62 5.01
N ALA A 216 -14.64 -31.54 3.85
CA ALA A 216 -15.05 -32.72 3.07
C ALA A 216 -15.64 -32.30 1.72
N ALA A 217 -14.83 -32.16 0.67
CA ALA A 217 -15.22 -32.46 -0.71
C ALA A 217 -14.01 -32.36 -1.65
N ALA A 218 -13.25 -33.44 -1.74
CA ALA A 218 -12.42 -33.67 -2.93
C ALA A 218 -13.35 -34.09 -4.09
N PRO A 219 -13.24 -33.48 -5.28
CA PRO A 219 -14.01 -33.92 -6.43
C PRO A 219 -13.46 -35.24 -6.96
N LYS A 220 -14.31 -36.26 -7.05
CA LYS A 220 -14.05 -37.52 -7.76
C LYS A 220 -13.85 -37.22 -9.25
N ALA A 221 -12.73 -37.69 -9.77
CA ALA A 221 -12.45 -37.70 -11.19
C ALA A 221 -13.33 -38.72 -11.90
N GLU A 222 -14.11 -38.31 -12.90
CA GLU A 222 -14.72 -39.18 -13.90
C GLU A 222 -13.72 -39.46 -15.03
N PRO A 223 -13.73 -40.69 -15.63
CA PRO A 223 -12.76 -41.07 -16.65
C PRO A 223 -13.17 -40.50 -18.01
N LYS A 224 -12.28 -39.72 -18.64
CA LYS A 224 -12.44 -39.33 -20.04
C LYS A 224 -11.79 -40.31 -20.97
N ALA A 225 -12.52 -40.60 -22.01
CA ALA A 225 -12.22 -41.47 -23.12
C ALA A 225 -10.94 -41.14 -23.88
N GLU A 226 -10.28 -42.17 -24.35
CA GLU A 226 -9.08 -42.15 -25.20
C GLU A 226 -9.28 -41.35 -26.49
N HIS A 227 -8.35 -40.45 -26.79
CA HIS A 227 -8.08 -39.98 -28.13
C HIS A 227 -6.58 -40.08 -28.43
N LYS A 228 -6.31 -40.86 -29.49
CA LYS A 228 -5.05 -41.22 -30.10
C LYS A 228 -4.30 -39.98 -30.60
N PRO A 229 -3.00 -39.82 -30.42
CA PRO A 229 -2.29 -38.63 -30.89
C PRO A 229 -1.90 -38.72 -32.35
N ALA A 230 -2.17 -37.65 -33.08
CA ALA A 230 -1.55 -37.39 -34.38
C ALA A 230 -0.29 -36.52 -34.13
N ALA A 231 0.81 -36.97 -34.71
CA ALA A 231 2.10 -36.29 -34.69
C ALA A 231 2.02 -34.96 -35.44
N ALA A 232 2.45 -33.89 -34.82
CA ALA A 232 2.73 -32.60 -35.46
C ALA A 232 4.09 -32.09 -35.01
N ALA A 233 4.89 -31.68 -35.97
CA ALA A 233 6.28 -31.30 -35.91
C ALA A 233 6.55 -30.09 -35.02
N ALA A 234 7.73 -30.05 -34.36
CA ALA A 234 8.24 -28.94 -33.58
C ALA A 234 8.43 -27.68 -34.46
N PRO A 235 8.06 -26.48 -33.96
CA PRO A 235 8.42 -25.24 -34.65
C PRO A 235 9.89 -24.87 -34.37
N GLN A 236 10.57 -24.50 -35.49
CA GLN A 236 11.94 -23.97 -35.45
C GLN A 236 11.98 -22.60 -34.77
N PRO A 237 13.06 -22.24 -34.05
CA PRO A 237 13.20 -20.93 -33.47
C PRO A 237 13.41 -19.86 -34.54
N ALA A 238 12.74 -18.71 -34.39
CA ALA A 238 12.88 -17.55 -35.25
C ALA A 238 14.30 -16.95 -35.16
N PRO A 239 14.83 -16.40 -36.28
CA PRO A 239 16.17 -15.80 -36.28
C PRO A 239 16.20 -14.52 -35.43
N GLN A 240 17.25 -14.37 -34.63
CA GLN A 240 17.54 -13.18 -33.84
C GLN A 240 17.85 -11.99 -34.76
N PRO A 241 17.32 -10.79 -34.49
CA PRO A 241 17.69 -9.60 -35.24
C PRO A 241 19.15 -9.21 -34.97
N ALA A 242 19.86 -8.80 -36.04
CA ALA A 242 21.23 -8.34 -35.99
C ALA A 242 21.38 -7.09 -35.09
N PRO A 243 22.53 -6.90 -34.41
CA PRO A 243 22.75 -5.75 -33.55
C PRO A 243 22.79 -4.45 -34.35
N GLN A 244 21.97 -3.48 -33.93
CA GLN A 244 21.97 -2.14 -34.50
C GLN A 244 23.24 -1.35 -34.07
N PRO A 245 23.84 -0.54 -34.94
CA PRO A 245 25.01 0.24 -34.59
C PRO A 245 24.64 1.33 -33.58
N GLN A 246 25.39 1.39 -32.49
CA GLN A 246 25.25 2.44 -31.47
C GLN A 246 25.62 3.80 -32.06
N PRO A 247 24.85 4.89 -31.73
CA PRO A 247 25.23 6.23 -32.13
C PRO A 247 26.51 6.66 -31.40
N LYS A 248 27.48 7.16 -32.18
CA LYS A 248 28.71 7.72 -31.64
C LYS A 248 28.40 8.95 -30.82
N ALA A 249 28.91 9.00 -29.59
CA ALA A 249 28.83 10.15 -28.73
C ALA A 249 29.50 11.37 -29.39
N PRO A 250 28.93 12.61 -29.26
CA PRO A 250 29.57 13.82 -29.77
C PRO A 250 30.84 14.12 -28.95
N ALA A 251 31.95 14.32 -29.64
CA ALA A 251 33.20 14.76 -29.05
C ALA A 251 33.03 16.22 -28.54
N PHE A 252 33.07 16.39 -27.23
CA PHE A 252 33.18 17.70 -26.61
C PHE A 252 34.65 18.16 -26.70
N ALA A 253 34.91 19.21 -27.47
CA ALA A 253 36.19 19.91 -27.48
C ALA A 253 36.22 20.90 -26.29
N PRO A 254 37.29 20.90 -25.47
CA PRO A 254 37.45 21.88 -24.40
C PRO A 254 38.08 23.19 -24.95
N LYS A 255 37.28 24.13 -25.34
CA LYS A 255 37.68 25.56 -25.52
C LYS A 255 36.49 26.44 -25.24
N ASP A 256 36.71 27.37 -24.35
CA ASP A 256 35.94 28.57 -23.97
C ASP A 256 35.44 28.58 -22.53
N ILE A 257 36.41 28.48 -21.62
CA ILE A 257 36.29 29.12 -20.30
C ILE A 257 37.44 30.10 -20.23
N LEU A 258 37.19 31.32 -20.61
CA LEU A 258 38.01 32.46 -20.18
C LEU A 258 37.20 33.76 -20.32
N THR A 259 37.14 34.45 -19.19
CA THR A 259 36.97 35.91 -19.05
C THR A 259 35.54 36.44 -19.10
N VAL A 260 34.98 36.71 -17.92
CA VAL A 260 34.54 38.05 -17.52
C VAL A 260 34.53 38.16 -16.00
N MET A 261 35.54 38.85 -15.45
CA MET A 261 35.41 39.72 -14.30
C MET A 261 35.67 41.15 -14.82
N PRO A 262 35.23 42.23 -14.22
CA PRO A 262 35.31 42.54 -12.78
C PRO A 262 33.99 42.59 -12.04
#